data_4e76d7263c60d789b9928929dcee356d
#
_entry.id   4e76d7263c60d789b9928929dcee356d
#
_cell.length_a   1.000
_cell.length_b   1.000
_cell.length_c   1.000
_cell.angle_alpha   90.00
_cell.angle_beta   90.00
_cell.angle_gamma   90.00
#
_symmetry.space_group_name_H-M   'P 1'
#
loop_
_entity.id
_entity.type
_entity.pdbx_description
1 polymer ?
#
loop_
_entity_poly.entity_id
_entity_poly.type
_entity_poly.pdbx_seq_one_letter_code
_entity_poly.pdbx_strand_id
1 'polypeptide(L)'
;MAAIILLVASCGKTEQNPLLSNFDTPHQTPPFGKIKAEHYEPAFDVAIEEAKKEVEQIASSKENPTFENTIVALDNIGEKMNAISGIFFNLNACLTDSLMQDIAQNVSPKLTSFSHAIYMNPQLFERVKQVHEQKATLNLNPEQAMLLENTWKAFIDGGANLEGADRERFKEISIELGKLSLTFDKNELAETNAFELHVTDEKDLSGLPEGAKEMAAMTAKQRGKEGWIFTLHYPSMGPLMKYADNRTLREKMYRANSTRAYKDNEYNNEEVVKKITALRLEKAKLM
;
A
#
# COMPACT_ATOMS: atom_id res chain seq x y z
N MET A 1 -51.07 -43.06 2.84
CA MET A 1 -49.64 -42.94 2.48
C MET A 1 -49.23 -41.48 2.67
N ALA A 2 -48.51 -41.21 3.75
CA ALA A 2 -47.99 -39.86 4.05
C ALA A 2 -46.56 -39.78 3.54
N ALA A 3 -46.33 -38.88 2.60
CA ALA A 3 -44.97 -38.63 2.05
C ALA A 3 -44.21 -37.70 2.99
N ILE A 4 -43.18 -38.20 3.64
CA ILE A 4 -42.22 -37.43 4.44
C ILE A 4 -41.24 -36.80 3.47
N ILE A 5 -41.32 -35.48 3.29
CA ILE A 5 -40.33 -34.70 2.57
C ILE A 5 -39.18 -34.44 3.53
N LEU A 6 -38.06 -35.13 3.36
CA LEU A 6 -36.81 -34.82 4.03
C LEU A 6 -36.21 -33.55 3.39
N LEU A 7 -36.30 -32.43 4.07
CA LEU A 7 -35.53 -31.22 3.80
C LEU A 7 -34.07 -31.50 4.23
N VAL A 8 -33.21 -31.81 3.27
CA VAL A 8 -31.78 -31.83 3.48
C VAL A 8 -31.30 -30.38 3.55
N ALA A 9 -31.18 -29.88 4.77
CA ALA A 9 -30.48 -28.61 5.01
C ALA A 9 -29.00 -28.85 4.73
N SER A 10 -28.53 -28.47 3.52
CA SER A 10 -27.12 -28.38 3.19
C SER A 10 -26.52 -27.23 4.00
N CYS A 11 -26.02 -27.53 5.20
CA CYS A 11 -25.08 -26.65 5.90
C CYS A 11 -23.77 -26.65 5.13
N GLY A 12 -23.68 -25.89 4.06
CA GLY A 12 -22.40 -25.47 3.52
C GLY A 12 -21.70 -24.67 4.62
N LYS A 13 -20.63 -25.22 5.22
CA LYS A 13 -19.72 -24.43 6.03
C LYS A 13 -19.20 -23.33 5.11
N THR A 14 -19.68 -22.11 5.27
CA THR A 14 -19.06 -20.94 4.68
C THR A 14 -17.62 -20.96 5.16
N GLU A 15 -16.67 -21.18 4.26
CA GLU A 15 -15.25 -21.21 4.60
C GLU A 15 -14.92 -19.82 5.20
N GLN A 16 -14.54 -19.82 6.47
CA GLN A 16 -14.28 -18.58 7.17
C GLN A 16 -13.07 -17.89 6.54
N ASN A 17 -13.20 -16.59 6.23
CA ASN A 17 -12.10 -15.83 5.64
C ASN A 17 -10.85 -15.91 6.54
N PRO A 18 -9.73 -16.49 6.05
CA PRO A 18 -8.54 -16.74 6.86
C PRO A 18 -7.89 -15.46 7.40
N LEU A 19 -8.14 -14.29 6.80
CA LEU A 19 -7.64 -13.00 7.26
C LEU A 19 -8.39 -12.45 8.48
N LEU A 20 -9.56 -12.99 8.81
CA LEU A 20 -10.39 -12.54 9.92
C LEU A 20 -10.24 -13.40 11.19
N SER A 21 -9.44 -14.44 11.15
CA SER A 21 -9.16 -15.33 12.27
C SER A 21 -7.72 -15.15 12.77
N ASN A 22 -7.48 -15.54 14.02
CA ASN A 22 -6.12 -15.64 14.54
C ASN A 22 -5.34 -16.70 13.73
N PHE A 23 -4.08 -16.43 13.43
CA PHE A 23 -3.26 -17.35 12.67
C PHE A 23 -2.71 -18.46 13.59
N ASP A 24 -3.32 -19.65 13.49
CA ASP A 24 -2.85 -20.87 14.17
C ASP A 24 -1.72 -21.54 13.34
N THR A 25 -0.61 -20.85 13.25
CA THR A 25 0.57 -21.20 12.47
C THR A 25 1.83 -20.96 13.31
N PRO A 26 2.96 -21.61 13.01
CA PRO A 26 4.21 -21.30 13.71
C PRO A 26 4.53 -19.82 13.64
N HIS A 27 4.84 -19.22 14.79
CA HIS A 27 5.12 -17.79 14.96
C HIS A 27 3.98 -16.87 14.53
N GLN A 28 2.73 -17.37 14.48
CA GLN A 28 1.55 -16.60 14.04
C GLN A 28 1.71 -15.97 12.64
N THR A 29 2.46 -16.66 11.77
CA THR A 29 2.65 -16.18 10.38
C THR A 29 1.35 -16.30 9.58
N PRO A 30 1.06 -15.39 8.64
CA PRO A 30 -0.14 -15.51 7.81
C PRO A 30 -0.18 -16.83 7.05
N PRO A 31 -1.32 -17.53 6.99
CA PRO A 31 -1.47 -18.79 6.28
C PRO A 31 -1.54 -18.56 4.76
N PHE A 32 -0.46 -18.10 4.14
CA PHE A 32 -0.41 -17.67 2.73
C PHE A 32 -0.98 -18.70 1.75
N GLY A 33 -0.83 -20.01 2.02
CA GLY A 33 -1.41 -21.07 1.17
C GLY A 33 -2.94 -21.15 1.20
N LYS A 34 -3.60 -20.48 2.14
CA LYS A 34 -5.08 -20.43 2.28
C LYS A 34 -5.65 -19.07 1.89
N ILE A 35 -4.82 -18.02 1.85
CA ILE A 35 -5.24 -16.66 1.50
C ILE A 35 -5.35 -16.57 -0.03
N LYS A 36 -6.47 -16.04 -0.51
CA LYS A 36 -6.73 -15.78 -1.92
C LYS A 36 -7.07 -14.30 -2.10
N ALA A 37 -6.94 -13.78 -3.32
CA ALA A 37 -7.22 -12.39 -3.62
C ALA A 37 -8.64 -11.97 -3.21
N GLU A 38 -9.64 -12.82 -3.46
CA GLU A 38 -11.04 -12.56 -3.08
C GLU A 38 -11.30 -12.41 -1.58
N HIS A 39 -10.35 -12.80 -0.72
CA HIS A 39 -10.48 -12.65 0.74
C HIS A 39 -10.19 -11.24 1.23
N TYR A 40 -9.39 -10.44 0.48
CA TYR A 40 -8.88 -9.17 0.98
C TYR A 40 -9.97 -8.11 1.14
N GLU A 41 -10.74 -7.82 0.09
CA GLU A 41 -11.72 -6.72 0.15
C GLU A 41 -12.77 -6.93 1.24
N PRO A 42 -13.40 -8.13 1.38
CA PRO A 42 -14.30 -8.40 2.51
C PRO A 42 -13.61 -8.33 3.88
N ALA A 43 -12.34 -8.73 3.97
CA ALA A 43 -11.59 -8.66 5.22
C ALA A 43 -11.30 -7.21 5.63
N PHE A 44 -10.94 -6.35 4.66
CA PHE A 44 -10.79 -4.91 4.90
C PHE A 44 -12.09 -4.28 5.38
N ASP A 45 -13.23 -4.60 4.75
CA ASP A 45 -14.51 -4.03 5.12
C ASP A 45 -14.87 -4.37 6.58
N VAL A 46 -14.69 -5.62 6.98
CA VAL A 46 -14.93 -6.05 8.37
C VAL A 46 -13.96 -5.37 9.35
N ALA A 47 -12.65 -5.37 9.03
CA ALA A 47 -11.64 -4.84 9.92
C ALA A 47 -11.72 -3.31 10.08
N ILE A 48 -12.09 -2.58 9.02
CA ILE A 48 -12.35 -1.13 9.09
C ILE A 48 -13.56 -0.83 9.97
N GLU A 49 -14.65 -1.61 9.87
CA GLU A 49 -15.84 -1.41 10.72
C GLU A 49 -15.55 -1.76 12.18
N GLU A 50 -14.73 -2.75 12.47
CA GLU A 50 -14.26 -3.03 13.83
C GLU A 50 -13.44 -1.87 14.38
N ALA A 51 -12.45 -1.40 13.61
CA ALA A 51 -11.59 -0.27 14.00
C ALA A 51 -12.38 1.05 14.20
N LYS A 52 -13.42 1.30 13.40
CA LYS A 52 -14.33 2.45 13.63
C LYS A 52 -15.03 2.39 14.99
N LYS A 53 -15.42 1.20 15.45
CA LYS A 53 -16.02 1.03 16.79
C LYS A 53 -15.02 1.32 17.89
N GLU A 54 -13.75 0.94 17.72
CA GLU A 54 -12.67 1.26 18.65
C GLU A 54 -12.46 2.78 18.72
N VAL A 55 -12.43 3.46 17.56
CA VAL A 55 -12.38 4.93 17.48
C VAL A 55 -13.52 5.57 18.25
N GLU A 56 -14.74 5.10 18.04
CA GLU A 56 -15.94 5.65 18.69
C GLU A 56 -15.91 5.45 20.22
N GLN A 57 -15.42 4.30 20.69
CA GLN A 57 -15.27 4.03 22.12
C GLN A 57 -14.31 5.02 22.80
N ILE A 58 -13.18 5.34 22.15
CA ILE A 58 -12.23 6.32 22.69
C ILE A 58 -12.85 7.72 22.61
N ALA A 59 -13.43 8.10 21.47
CA ALA A 59 -14.00 9.43 21.25
C ALA A 59 -15.13 9.76 22.21
N SER A 60 -16.04 8.80 22.46
CA SER A 60 -17.22 8.98 23.31
C SER A 60 -16.96 8.75 24.81
N SER A 61 -15.73 8.34 25.20
CA SER A 61 -15.39 8.10 26.59
C SER A 61 -15.58 9.36 27.45
N LYS A 62 -16.26 9.19 28.58
CA LYS A 62 -16.50 10.26 29.57
C LYS A 62 -15.39 10.38 30.63
N GLU A 63 -14.45 9.45 30.60
CA GLU A 63 -13.29 9.51 31.49
C GLU A 63 -12.35 10.65 31.08
N ASN A 64 -11.68 11.25 32.06
CA ASN A 64 -10.67 12.25 31.78
C ASN A 64 -9.57 11.65 30.87
N PRO A 65 -9.14 12.35 29.82
CA PRO A 65 -8.09 11.88 28.95
C PRO A 65 -6.78 11.67 29.72
N THR A 66 -6.19 10.49 29.54
CA THR A 66 -4.87 10.13 30.04
C THR A 66 -3.98 9.65 28.88
N PHE A 67 -2.69 9.51 29.16
CA PHE A 67 -1.77 8.93 28.17
C PHE A 67 -2.23 7.51 27.77
N GLU A 68 -2.65 6.69 28.72
CA GLU A 68 -3.08 5.30 28.49
C GLU A 68 -4.42 5.20 27.77
N ASN A 69 -5.46 5.90 28.26
CA ASN A 69 -6.81 5.77 27.69
C ASN A 69 -7.06 6.60 26.42
N THR A 70 -6.04 7.35 25.99
CA THR A 70 -6.14 8.17 24.77
C THR A 70 -5.00 7.89 23.81
N ILE A 71 -3.73 8.08 24.20
CA ILE A 71 -2.58 7.97 23.28
C ILE A 71 -2.27 6.50 22.99
N VAL A 72 -2.11 5.67 24.02
CA VAL A 72 -1.87 4.23 23.86
C VAL A 72 -3.08 3.54 23.25
N ALA A 73 -4.29 3.94 23.64
CA ALA A 73 -5.51 3.40 23.06
C ALA A 73 -5.62 3.71 21.54
N LEU A 74 -5.24 4.93 21.11
CA LEU A 74 -5.18 5.31 19.68
C LEU A 74 -4.11 4.53 18.91
N ASP A 75 -2.94 4.29 19.52
CA ASP A 75 -1.84 3.54 18.91
C ASP A 75 -2.22 2.08 18.62
N ASN A 76 -3.11 1.50 19.43
CA ASN A 76 -3.60 0.14 19.29
C ASN A 76 -4.85 -0.01 18.40
N ILE A 77 -5.39 1.08 17.84
CA ILE A 77 -6.57 0.99 16.97
C ILE A 77 -6.27 0.19 15.70
N GLY A 78 -7.20 -0.69 15.36
CA GLY A 78 -7.23 -1.37 14.07
C GLY A 78 -6.10 -2.38 13.88
N GLU A 79 -5.64 -3.07 14.91
CA GLU A 79 -4.59 -4.09 14.83
C GLU A 79 -4.86 -5.09 13.70
N LYS A 80 -6.09 -5.60 13.59
CA LYS A 80 -6.51 -6.51 12.52
C LYS A 80 -6.42 -5.85 11.14
N MET A 81 -6.88 -4.61 10.99
CA MET A 81 -6.79 -3.85 9.74
C MET A 81 -5.33 -3.61 9.34
N ASN A 82 -4.48 -3.28 10.30
CA ASN A 82 -3.05 -3.07 10.08
C ASN A 82 -2.36 -4.36 9.64
N ALA A 83 -2.71 -5.51 10.26
CA ALA A 83 -2.20 -6.82 9.86
C ALA A 83 -2.62 -7.18 8.43
N ILE A 84 -3.91 -7.01 8.07
CA ILE A 84 -4.41 -7.25 6.72
C ILE A 84 -3.72 -6.32 5.71
N SER A 85 -3.56 -5.04 6.05
CA SER A 85 -2.86 -4.05 5.21
C SER A 85 -1.40 -4.45 4.97
N GLY A 86 -0.69 -4.84 6.02
CA GLY A 86 0.69 -5.30 5.91
C GLY A 86 0.84 -6.52 4.99
N ILE A 87 -0.05 -7.51 5.11
CA ILE A 87 -0.06 -8.69 4.23
C ILE A 87 -0.38 -8.28 2.78
N PHE A 88 -1.48 -7.55 2.58
CA PHE A 88 -1.97 -7.19 1.26
C PHE A 88 -0.99 -6.33 0.47
N PHE A 89 -0.59 -5.19 1.03
CA PHE A 89 0.26 -4.24 0.30
C PHE A 89 1.69 -4.78 0.09
N ASN A 90 2.20 -5.62 0.99
CA ASN A 90 3.46 -6.30 0.77
C ASN A 90 3.37 -7.25 -0.44
N LEU A 91 2.34 -8.09 -0.52
CA LEU A 91 2.14 -8.99 -1.66
C LEU A 91 1.83 -8.22 -2.94
N ASN A 92 1.02 -7.17 -2.87
CA ASN A 92 0.75 -6.32 -4.02
C ASN A 92 2.02 -5.63 -4.57
N ALA A 93 3.00 -5.34 -3.73
CA ALA A 93 4.27 -4.76 -4.17
C ALA A 93 5.22 -5.76 -4.85
N CYS A 94 5.19 -7.04 -4.47
CA CYS A 94 6.16 -8.02 -4.96
C CYS A 94 5.56 -9.16 -5.81
N LEU A 95 4.26 -9.39 -5.73
CA LEU A 95 3.55 -10.49 -6.42
C LEU A 95 2.14 -10.04 -6.82
N THR A 96 2.05 -8.97 -7.60
CA THR A 96 0.76 -8.40 -8.01
C THR A 96 0.24 -9.02 -9.31
N ASP A 97 -1.07 -8.96 -9.47
CA ASP A 97 -1.80 -9.19 -10.73
C ASP A 97 -2.89 -8.12 -10.89
N SER A 98 -3.68 -8.20 -11.98
CA SER A 98 -4.75 -7.23 -12.24
C SER A 98 -5.81 -7.19 -11.14
N LEU A 99 -6.17 -8.35 -10.57
CA LEU A 99 -7.15 -8.42 -9.49
C LEU A 99 -6.64 -7.75 -8.21
N MET A 100 -5.38 -8.01 -7.83
CA MET A 100 -4.74 -7.34 -6.69
C MET A 100 -4.68 -5.82 -6.86
N GLN A 101 -4.38 -5.34 -8.08
CA GLN A 101 -4.36 -3.91 -8.39
C GLN A 101 -5.76 -3.29 -8.29
N ASP A 102 -6.80 -3.97 -8.75
CA ASP A 102 -8.17 -3.51 -8.64
C ASP A 102 -8.64 -3.46 -7.18
N ILE A 103 -8.30 -4.47 -6.37
CA ILE A 103 -8.55 -4.46 -4.92
C ILE A 103 -7.84 -3.28 -4.26
N ALA A 104 -6.58 -2.99 -4.61
CA ALA A 104 -5.84 -1.84 -4.08
C ALA A 104 -6.56 -0.51 -4.39
N GLN A 105 -7.07 -0.34 -5.61
CA GLN A 105 -7.84 0.84 -6.00
C GLN A 105 -9.16 0.97 -5.24
N ASN A 106 -9.83 -0.14 -4.91
CA ASN A 106 -11.08 -0.16 -4.16
C ASN A 106 -10.87 0.12 -2.67
N VAL A 107 -9.80 -0.43 -2.09
CA VAL A 107 -9.54 -0.37 -0.64
C VAL A 107 -8.87 0.95 -0.22
N SER A 108 -8.00 1.52 -1.06
CA SER A 108 -7.27 2.75 -0.73
C SER A 108 -8.18 3.93 -0.31
N PRO A 109 -9.30 4.23 -0.99
CA PRO A 109 -10.23 5.27 -0.54
C PRO A 109 -10.89 4.95 0.81
N LYS A 110 -11.17 3.66 1.10
CA LYS A 110 -11.76 3.22 2.36
C LYS A 110 -10.78 3.46 3.52
N LEU A 111 -9.51 3.11 3.34
CA LEU A 111 -8.45 3.36 4.33
C LEU A 111 -8.20 4.85 4.54
N THR A 112 -8.19 5.66 3.47
CA THR A 112 -8.08 7.11 3.56
C THR A 112 -9.26 7.72 4.34
N SER A 113 -10.48 7.26 4.05
CA SER A 113 -11.68 7.71 4.77
C SER A 113 -11.64 7.31 6.25
N PHE A 114 -11.13 6.13 6.57
CA PHE A 114 -10.91 5.70 7.95
C PHE A 114 -9.87 6.58 8.67
N SER A 115 -8.76 6.89 8.00
CA SER A 115 -7.77 7.84 8.53
C SER A 115 -8.39 9.21 8.84
N HIS A 116 -9.27 9.72 7.97
CA HIS A 116 -10.01 10.97 8.25
C HIS A 116 -10.98 10.82 9.43
N ALA A 117 -11.58 9.65 9.63
CA ALA A 117 -12.46 9.41 10.79
C ALA A 117 -11.69 9.48 12.12
N ILE A 118 -10.40 9.23 12.13
CA ILE A 118 -9.53 9.42 13.29
C ILE A 118 -9.06 10.87 13.37
N TYR A 119 -8.25 11.31 12.41
CA TYR A 119 -7.48 12.55 12.52
C TYR A 119 -8.32 13.83 12.38
N MET A 120 -9.51 13.74 11.81
CA MET A 120 -10.45 14.85 11.74
C MET A 120 -11.60 14.72 12.76
N ASN A 121 -11.53 13.77 13.70
CA ASN A 121 -12.54 13.65 14.75
C ASN A 121 -12.31 14.71 15.84
N PRO A 122 -13.23 15.65 16.02
CA PRO A 122 -13.03 16.75 16.97
C PRO A 122 -13.00 16.27 18.43
N GLN A 123 -13.71 15.19 18.77
CA GLN A 123 -13.70 14.63 20.12
C GLN A 123 -12.35 13.96 20.43
N LEU A 124 -11.81 13.18 19.47
CA LEU A 124 -10.47 12.61 19.62
C LEU A 124 -9.40 13.69 19.69
N PHE A 125 -9.49 14.70 18.83
CA PHE A 125 -8.53 15.81 18.82
C PHE A 125 -8.50 16.53 20.17
N GLU A 126 -9.67 16.84 20.74
CA GLU A 126 -9.76 17.47 22.05
C GLU A 126 -9.13 16.60 23.16
N ARG A 127 -9.35 15.29 23.13
CA ARG A 127 -8.72 14.35 24.07
C ARG A 127 -7.20 14.33 23.95
N VAL A 128 -6.68 14.23 22.72
CA VAL A 128 -5.23 14.26 22.44
C VAL A 128 -4.63 15.58 22.88
N LYS A 129 -5.30 16.70 22.61
CA LYS A 129 -4.89 18.04 23.03
C LYS A 129 -4.74 18.17 24.55
N GLN A 130 -5.73 17.69 25.30
CA GLN A 130 -5.70 17.73 26.76
C GLN A 130 -4.53 16.91 27.33
N VAL A 131 -4.23 15.74 26.77
CA VAL A 131 -3.04 14.95 27.18
C VAL A 131 -1.75 15.67 26.79
N HIS A 132 -1.67 16.23 25.60
CA HIS A 132 -0.48 16.94 25.11
C HIS A 132 -0.18 18.20 25.94
N GLU A 133 -1.19 18.96 26.33
CA GLU A 133 -1.02 20.16 27.19
C GLU A 133 -0.45 19.80 28.58
N GLN A 134 -0.71 18.59 29.06
CA GLN A 134 -0.23 18.09 30.34
C GLN A 134 1.16 17.42 30.27
N LYS A 135 1.80 17.35 29.08
CA LYS A 135 3.02 16.57 28.83
C LYS A 135 4.14 16.79 29.83
N ALA A 136 4.30 18.00 30.37
CA ALA A 136 5.33 18.34 31.34
C ALA A 136 5.14 17.67 32.72
N THR A 137 3.93 17.21 33.04
CA THR A 137 3.54 16.62 34.32
C THR A 137 3.36 15.12 34.32
N LEU A 138 3.37 14.49 33.11
CA LEU A 138 3.04 13.07 32.94
C LEU A 138 4.18 12.10 33.24
N ASN A 139 5.40 12.58 33.58
CA ASN A 139 6.57 11.72 33.84
C ASN A 139 6.81 10.64 32.79
N LEU A 140 6.60 10.95 31.50
CA LEU A 140 6.75 10.03 30.39
C LEU A 140 8.23 9.67 30.17
N ASN A 141 8.49 8.41 29.84
CA ASN A 141 9.82 8.04 29.35
C ASN A 141 10.01 8.59 27.89
N PRO A 142 11.26 8.58 27.35
CA PRO A 142 11.53 9.16 26.02
C PRO A 142 10.66 8.58 24.89
N GLU A 143 10.35 7.27 24.91
CA GLU A 143 9.51 6.59 23.91
C GLU A 143 8.06 7.07 24.00
N GLN A 144 7.51 7.11 25.21
CA GLN A 144 6.16 7.61 25.47
C GLN A 144 6.01 9.09 25.11
N ALA A 145 7.01 9.91 25.43
CA ALA A 145 7.03 11.32 25.06
C ALA A 145 7.04 11.49 23.53
N MET A 146 7.79 10.66 22.81
CA MET A 146 7.83 10.65 21.36
C MET A 146 6.49 10.19 20.76
N LEU A 147 5.88 9.14 21.31
CA LEU A 147 4.55 8.68 20.88
C LEU A 147 3.51 9.80 21.02
N LEU A 148 3.47 10.49 22.18
CA LEU A 148 2.57 11.61 22.38
C LEU A 148 2.79 12.75 21.37
N GLU A 149 4.04 13.12 21.13
CA GLU A 149 4.37 14.20 20.19
C GLU A 149 4.03 13.81 18.73
N ASN A 150 4.31 12.57 18.35
CA ASN A 150 3.96 12.05 17.01
C ASN A 150 2.44 11.97 16.82
N THR A 151 1.71 11.52 17.84
CA THR A 151 0.24 11.48 17.79
C THR A 151 -0.33 12.88 17.65
N TRP A 152 0.16 13.85 18.45
CA TRP A 152 -0.26 15.24 18.31
C TRP A 152 -0.02 15.79 16.91
N LYS A 153 1.19 15.62 16.37
CA LYS A 153 1.53 16.05 15.00
C LYS A 153 0.67 15.37 13.96
N ALA A 154 0.39 14.06 14.10
CA ALA A 154 -0.45 13.33 13.16
C ALA A 154 -1.88 13.90 13.09
N PHE A 155 -2.46 14.37 14.21
CA PHE A 155 -3.74 15.06 14.19
C PHE A 155 -3.67 16.40 13.46
N ILE A 156 -2.64 17.21 13.72
CA ILE A 156 -2.44 18.49 13.03
C ILE A 156 -2.28 18.26 11.54
N ASP A 157 -1.33 17.39 11.15
CA ASP A 157 -1.03 17.06 9.74
C ASP A 157 -2.18 16.32 9.03
N GLY A 158 -3.06 15.68 9.81
CA GLY A 158 -4.28 15.04 9.35
C GLY A 158 -5.46 15.99 9.15
N GLY A 159 -5.29 17.29 9.43
CA GLY A 159 -6.30 18.31 9.21
C GLY A 159 -7.29 18.50 10.37
N ALA A 160 -6.90 18.16 11.61
CA ALA A 160 -7.76 18.36 12.79
C ALA A 160 -8.23 19.80 12.97
N ASN A 161 -7.39 20.76 12.57
CA ASN A 161 -7.68 22.20 12.66
C ASN A 161 -8.51 22.74 11.49
N LEU A 162 -8.81 21.93 10.48
CA LEU A 162 -9.55 22.36 9.30
C LEU A 162 -11.06 22.34 9.55
N GLU A 163 -11.76 23.36 9.05
CA GLU A 163 -13.19 23.50 9.17
C GLU A 163 -13.85 23.80 7.80
N GLY A 164 -15.15 23.60 7.73
CA GLY A 164 -15.97 23.98 6.56
C GLY A 164 -15.46 23.41 5.24
N ALA A 165 -15.35 24.28 4.24
CA ALA A 165 -14.97 23.92 2.88
C ALA A 165 -13.53 23.39 2.79
N ASP A 166 -12.58 23.93 3.56
CA ASP A 166 -11.18 23.54 3.55
C ASP A 166 -11.02 22.10 4.03
N ARG A 167 -11.79 21.70 5.05
CA ARG A 167 -11.83 20.34 5.55
C ARG A 167 -12.33 19.33 4.51
N GLU A 168 -13.43 19.65 3.83
CA GLU A 168 -13.96 18.76 2.78
C GLU A 168 -12.98 18.68 1.60
N ARG A 169 -12.39 19.80 1.21
CA ARG A 169 -11.41 19.84 0.14
C ARG A 169 -10.14 19.03 0.47
N PHE A 170 -9.66 19.08 1.69
CA PHE A 170 -8.53 18.26 2.17
C PHE A 170 -8.82 16.76 2.05
N LYS A 171 -10.05 16.32 2.40
CA LYS A 171 -10.46 14.92 2.24
C LYS A 171 -10.46 14.50 0.78
N GLU A 172 -11.06 15.29 -0.11
CA GLU A 172 -11.08 15.03 -1.55
C GLU A 172 -9.67 14.89 -2.11
N ILE A 173 -8.78 15.83 -1.80
CA ILE A 173 -7.39 15.81 -2.23
C ILE A 173 -6.68 14.54 -1.73
N SER A 174 -6.87 14.17 -0.48
CA SER A 174 -6.21 13.00 0.10
C SER A 174 -6.64 11.69 -0.57
N ILE A 175 -7.92 11.53 -0.87
CA ILE A 175 -8.46 10.37 -1.61
C ILE A 175 -7.91 10.35 -3.04
N GLU A 176 -7.88 11.51 -3.70
CA GLU A 176 -7.40 11.63 -5.08
C GLU A 176 -5.89 11.35 -5.17
N LEU A 177 -5.08 11.84 -4.24
CA LEU A 177 -3.66 11.55 -4.15
C LEU A 177 -3.39 10.06 -3.97
N GLY A 178 -4.18 9.35 -3.15
CA GLY A 178 -4.07 7.91 -2.99
C GLY A 178 -4.29 7.16 -4.31
N LYS A 179 -5.35 7.51 -5.05
CA LYS A 179 -5.64 6.91 -6.35
C LYS A 179 -4.56 7.22 -7.40
N LEU A 180 -4.07 8.45 -7.43
CA LEU A 180 -3.03 8.86 -8.37
C LEU A 180 -1.70 8.15 -8.10
N SER A 181 -1.34 7.92 -6.82
CA SER A 181 -0.15 7.16 -6.47
C SER A 181 -0.22 5.72 -6.98
N LEU A 182 -1.35 5.04 -6.77
CA LEU A 182 -1.56 3.69 -7.30
C LEU A 182 -1.53 3.65 -8.84
N THR A 183 -2.08 4.66 -9.50
CA THR A 183 -2.01 4.79 -10.96
C THR A 183 -0.58 4.96 -11.44
N PHE A 184 0.20 5.80 -10.74
CA PHE A 184 1.62 6.00 -11.04
C PHE A 184 2.40 4.69 -10.96
N ASP A 185 2.24 3.95 -9.88
CA ASP A 185 2.94 2.68 -9.64
C ASP A 185 2.53 1.61 -10.67
N LYS A 186 1.24 1.53 -11.00
CA LYS A 186 0.71 0.62 -12.02
C LYS A 186 1.32 0.88 -13.40
N ASN A 187 1.38 2.14 -13.83
CA ASN A 187 1.95 2.53 -15.12
C ASN A 187 3.44 2.25 -15.17
N GLU A 188 4.17 2.54 -14.09
CA GLU A 188 5.60 2.29 -13.97
C GLU A 188 5.91 0.78 -14.07
N LEU A 189 5.14 -0.04 -13.38
CA LEU A 189 5.26 -1.50 -13.43
C LEU A 189 4.94 -2.06 -14.82
N ALA A 190 3.87 -1.57 -15.46
CA ALA A 190 3.48 -2.01 -16.80
C ALA A 190 4.57 -1.72 -17.83
N GLU A 191 5.13 -0.50 -17.84
CA GLU A 191 6.24 -0.13 -18.72
C GLU A 191 7.51 -0.96 -18.43
N THR A 192 7.77 -1.25 -17.15
CA THR A 192 8.90 -2.11 -16.73
C THR A 192 8.76 -3.52 -17.30
N ASN A 193 7.55 -4.09 -17.24
CA ASN A 193 7.27 -5.45 -17.70
C ASN A 193 7.24 -5.55 -19.24
N ALA A 194 6.81 -4.48 -19.91
CA ALA A 194 6.71 -4.45 -21.37
C ALA A 194 8.08 -4.30 -22.06
N PHE A 195 9.11 -3.78 -21.37
CA PHE A 195 10.40 -3.52 -21.99
C PHE A 195 11.21 -4.80 -22.22
N GLU A 196 11.78 -4.88 -23.42
CA GLU A 196 12.73 -5.92 -23.84
C GLU A 196 13.91 -5.30 -24.60
N LEU A 197 15.12 -5.58 -24.14
CA LEU A 197 16.33 -5.35 -24.93
C LEU A 197 16.80 -6.71 -25.48
N HIS A 198 16.39 -7.02 -26.72
CA HIS A 198 16.72 -8.28 -27.38
C HIS A 198 18.06 -8.18 -28.08
N VAL A 199 18.99 -9.09 -27.77
CA VAL A 199 20.33 -9.22 -28.32
C VAL A 199 20.45 -10.57 -29.00
N THR A 200 20.96 -10.61 -30.24
CA THR A 200 21.08 -11.83 -31.05
C THR A 200 22.54 -12.15 -31.40
N ASP A 201 23.46 -11.19 -31.30
CA ASP A 201 24.89 -11.41 -31.53
C ASP A 201 25.62 -11.56 -30.18
N GLU A 202 26.24 -12.70 -29.96
CA GLU A 202 26.98 -13.01 -28.72
C GLU A 202 28.13 -12.04 -28.47
N LYS A 203 28.73 -11.44 -29.54
CA LYS A 203 29.80 -10.44 -29.42
C LYS A 203 29.35 -9.20 -28.63
N ASP A 204 28.07 -8.85 -28.69
CA ASP A 204 27.51 -7.72 -27.96
C ASP A 204 27.46 -7.95 -26.45
N LEU A 205 27.65 -9.22 -26.00
CA LEU A 205 27.64 -9.59 -24.59
C LEU A 205 29.01 -9.55 -23.92
N SER A 206 30.04 -9.06 -24.65
CA SER A 206 31.39 -8.90 -24.09
C SER A 206 31.35 -8.12 -22.77
N GLY A 207 32.15 -8.57 -21.79
CA GLY A 207 32.22 -7.99 -20.44
C GLY A 207 31.18 -8.50 -19.45
N LEU A 208 30.08 -9.11 -19.93
CA LEU A 208 29.03 -9.60 -19.03
C LEU A 208 29.45 -10.86 -18.28
N PRO A 209 29.14 -10.97 -16.96
CA PRO A 209 29.29 -12.22 -16.22
C PRO A 209 28.43 -13.34 -16.80
N GLU A 210 28.92 -14.60 -16.74
CA GLU A 210 28.24 -15.74 -17.33
C GLU A 210 26.81 -15.92 -16.79
N GLY A 211 26.61 -15.82 -15.47
CA GLY A 211 25.27 -15.92 -14.88
C GLY A 211 24.28 -14.84 -15.38
N ALA A 212 24.76 -13.66 -15.80
CA ALA A 212 23.89 -12.65 -16.38
C ALA A 212 23.48 -13.01 -17.82
N LYS A 213 24.39 -13.64 -18.59
CA LYS A 213 24.09 -14.16 -19.93
C LYS A 213 23.10 -15.32 -19.86
N GLU A 214 23.32 -16.27 -18.95
CA GLU A 214 22.41 -17.40 -18.73
C GLU A 214 20.99 -16.92 -18.36
N MET A 215 20.88 -15.96 -17.46
CA MET A 215 19.58 -15.39 -17.06
C MET A 215 18.89 -14.71 -18.26
N ALA A 216 19.62 -13.97 -19.07
CA ALA A 216 19.09 -13.31 -20.26
C ALA A 216 18.66 -14.33 -21.34
N ALA A 217 19.41 -15.41 -21.52
CA ALA A 217 19.06 -16.51 -22.41
C ALA A 217 17.78 -17.25 -21.93
N MET A 218 17.68 -17.52 -20.62
CA MET A 218 16.46 -18.08 -20.04
C MET A 218 15.24 -17.17 -20.27
N THR A 219 15.40 -15.88 -20.09
CA THR A 219 14.34 -14.89 -20.35
C THR A 219 13.90 -14.91 -21.82
N ALA A 220 14.85 -14.98 -22.76
CA ALA A 220 14.55 -15.11 -24.18
C ALA A 220 13.76 -16.39 -24.48
N LYS A 221 14.21 -17.52 -23.94
CA LYS A 221 13.52 -18.81 -24.10
C LYS A 221 12.10 -18.79 -23.53
N GLN A 222 11.89 -18.23 -22.34
CA GLN A 222 10.56 -18.09 -21.74
C GLN A 222 9.61 -17.25 -22.60
N ARG A 223 10.15 -16.29 -23.38
CA ARG A 223 9.40 -15.45 -24.30
C ARG A 223 9.36 -15.99 -25.74
N GLY A 224 9.80 -17.24 -25.96
CA GLY A 224 9.79 -17.92 -27.25
C GLY A 224 10.76 -17.32 -28.28
N LYS A 225 11.85 -16.67 -27.83
CA LYS A 225 12.86 -16.03 -28.68
C LYS A 225 14.23 -16.71 -28.54
N GLU A 226 15.04 -16.64 -29.58
CA GLU A 226 16.46 -17.04 -29.55
C GLU A 226 17.31 -15.85 -29.07
N GLY A 227 18.53 -16.13 -28.62
CA GLY A 227 19.47 -15.12 -28.14
C GLY A 227 19.21 -14.74 -26.66
N TRP A 228 19.29 -13.47 -26.36
CA TRP A 228 19.29 -12.95 -24.99
C TRP A 228 18.33 -11.76 -24.86
N ILE A 229 17.52 -11.75 -23.79
CA ILE A 229 16.64 -10.63 -23.47
C ILE A 229 17.02 -10.07 -22.11
N PHE A 230 17.32 -8.78 -22.09
CA PHE A 230 17.51 -7.99 -20.88
C PHE A 230 16.25 -7.14 -20.63
N THR A 231 15.86 -7.05 -19.35
CA THR A 231 14.66 -6.32 -18.90
C THR A 231 15.05 -5.16 -17.97
N LEU A 232 14.10 -4.30 -17.61
CA LEU A 232 14.33 -3.21 -16.65
C LEU A 232 14.35 -3.68 -15.19
N HIS A 233 14.07 -4.94 -14.91
CA HIS A 233 14.24 -5.47 -13.56
C HIS A 233 15.71 -5.46 -13.14
N TYR A 234 15.98 -5.02 -11.91
CA TYR A 234 17.33 -4.80 -11.40
C TYR A 234 18.29 -5.98 -11.60
N PRO A 235 17.91 -7.26 -11.36
CA PRO A 235 18.81 -8.39 -11.58
C PRO A 235 19.28 -8.55 -13.04
N SER A 236 18.50 -8.08 -14.01
CA SER A 236 18.83 -8.08 -15.43
C SER A 236 19.57 -6.80 -15.84
N MET A 237 19.03 -5.64 -15.47
CA MET A 237 19.58 -4.33 -15.83
C MET A 237 20.93 -4.06 -15.14
N GLY A 238 21.05 -4.37 -13.85
CA GLY A 238 22.23 -4.04 -13.05
C GLY A 238 23.53 -4.60 -13.61
N PRO A 239 23.65 -5.90 -13.88
CA PRO A 239 24.83 -6.48 -14.50
C PRO A 239 25.14 -5.91 -15.89
N LEU A 240 24.11 -5.68 -16.74
CA LEU A 240 24.30 -5.10 -18.05
C LEU A 240 24.89 -3.70 -17.96
N MET A 241 24.36 -2.85 -17.12
CA MET A 241 24.84 -1.48 -16.93
C MET A 241 26.27 -1.43 -16.38
N LYS A 242 26.62 -2.39 -15.51
CA LYS A 242 27.90 -2.40 -14.80
C LYS A 242 29.03 -3.02 -15.61
N TYR A 243 28.75 -4.08 -16.38
CA TYR A 243 29.78 -4.94 -16.93
C TYR A 243 29.81 -5.03 -18.47
N ALA A 244 28.69 -4.76 -19.18
CA ALA A 244 28.70 -4.86 -20.64
C ALA A 244 29.72 -3.88 -21.26
N ASP A 245 30.61 -4.38 -22.13
CA ASP A 245 31.52 -3.53 -22.88
C ASP A 245 30.78 -2.68 -23.92
N ASN A 246 29.70 -3.22 -24.50
CA ASN A 246 28.91 -2.53 -25.52
C ASN A 246 28.17 -1.31 -24.96
N ARG A 247 28.75 -0.11 -25.23
CA ARG A 247 28.17 1.17 -24.78
C ARG A 247 26.78 1.43 -25.33
N THR A 248 26.48 0.98 -26.56
CA THR A 248 25.16 1.18 -27.16
C THR A 248 24.07 0.40 -26.43
N LEU A 249 24.35 -0.82 -25.95
CA LEU A 249 23.42 -1.57 -25.14
C LEU A 249 23.17 -0.86 -23.79
N ARG A 250 24.25 -0.37 -23.14
CA ARG A 250 24.11 0.40 -21.88
C ARG A 250 23.29 1.68 -22.11
N GLU A 251 23.51 2.40 -23.21
CA GLU A 251 22.72 3.60 -23.51
C GLU A 251 21.24 3.29 -23.74
N LYS A 252 20.92 2.24 -24.51
CA LYS A 252 19.54 1.81 -24.71
C LYS A 252 18.86 1.48 -23.39
N MET A 253 19.52 0.71 -22.53
CA MET A 253 19.02 0.35 -21.20
C MET A 253 18.84 1.58 -20.31
N TYR A 254 19.83 2.47 -20.27
CA TYR A 254 19.77 3.71 -19.50
C TYR A 254 18.59 4.58 -19.92
N ARG A 255 18.43 4.82 -21.23
CA ARG A 255 17.32 5.61 -21.75
C ARG A 255 15.98 4.98 -21.40
N ALA A 256 15.83 3.67 -21.62
CA ALA A 256 14.61 2.96 -21.30
C ALA A 256 14.23 3.08 -19.81
N ASN A 257 15.22 2.91 -18.92
CA ASN A 257 15.01 3.04 -17.48
C ASN A 257 14.69 4.49 -17.05
N SER A 258 15.40 5.47 -17.62
CA SER A 258 15.27 6.90 -17.24
C SER A 258 13.99 7.55 -17.76
N THR A 259 13.37 6.98 -18.80
CA THR A 259 12.12 7.48 -19.39
C THR A 259 10.94 6.53 -19.14
N ARG A 260 11.07 5.67 -18.15
CA ARG A 260 10.03 4.72 -17.77
C ARG A 260 8.76 5.46 -17.33
N ALA A 261 7.63 5.03 -17.86
CA ALA A 261 6.33 5.71 -17.70
C ALA A 261 6.36 7.23 -18.08
N TYR A 262 7.26 7.61 -19.01
CA TYR A 262 7.34 8.95 -19.58
C TYR A 262 7.59 8.86 -21.10
N LYS A 263 6.66 8.23 -21.79
CA LYS A 263 6.67 8.04 -23.25
C LYS A 263 5.26 8.31 -23.78
N ASP A 264 5.14 8.51 -25.09
CA ASP A 264 3.85 8.67 -25.75
C ASP A 264 3.14 7.30 -25.91
N ASN A 265 2.64 6.79 -24.79
CA ASN A 265 1.88 5.55 -24.69
C ASN A 265 0.88 5.59 -23.53
N GLU A 266 0.08 4.53 -23.36
CA GLU A 266 -0.96 4.41 -22.35
C GLU A 266 -0.45 4.42 -20.89
N TYR A 267 0.87 4.21 -20.68
CA TYR A 267 1.50 4.18 -19.36
C TYR A 267 2.15 5.51 -18.96
N ASN A 268 1.91 6.59 -19.73
CA ASN A 268 2.54 7.88 -19.48
C ASN A 268 2.03 8.51 -18.18
N ASN A 269 2.95 8.76 -17.26
CA ASN A 269 2.68 9.36 -15.95
C ASN A 269 2.81 10.89 -15.92
N GLU A 270 3.07 11.57 -17.03
CA GLU A 270 3.31 13.02 -17.03
C GLU A 270 2.16 13.80 -16.39
N GLU A 271 0.93 13.57 -16.83
CA GLU A 271 -0.25 14.24 -16.28
C GLU A 271 -0.55 13.80 -14.84
N VAL A 272 -0.28 12.53 -14.48
CA VAL A 272 -0.39 12.01 -13.12
C VAL A 272 0.54 12.77 -12.18
N VAL A 273 1.82 12.96 -12.57
CA VAL A 273 2.83 13.70 -11.78
C VAL A 273 2.44 15.16 -11.61
N LYS A 274 2.02 15.84 -12.70
CA LYS A 274 1.54 17.23 -12.64
C LYS A 274 0.39 17.39 -11.65
N LYS A 275 -0.58 16.47 -11.71
CA LYS A 275 -1.74 16.48 -10.84
C LYS A 275 -1.38 16.22 -9.38
N ILE A 276 -0.53 15.21 -9.11
CA ILE A 276 -0.01 14.93 -7.75
C ILE A 276 0.68 16.17 -7.19
N THR A 277 1.54 16.82 -7.97
CA THR A 277 2.30 18.01 -7.52
C THR A 277 1.37 19.17 -7.20
N ALA A 278 0.38 19.44 -8.06
CA ALA A 278 -0.60 20.49 -7.86
C ALA A 278 -1.46 20.24 -6.61
N LEU A 279 -1.95 19.01 -6.43
CA LEU A 279 -2.75 18.64 -5.26
C LEU A 279 -1.96 18.66 -3.95
N ARG A 280 -0.69 18.26 -3.97
CA ARG A 280 0.18 18.37 -2.79
C ARG A 280 0.41 19.83 -2.38
N LEU A 281 0.61 20.72 -3.37
CA LEU A 281 0.74 22.16 -3.12
C LEU A 281 -0.57 22.74 -2.58
N GLU A 282 -1.72 22.37 -3.16
CA GLU A 282 -3.03 22.81 -2.69
C GLU A 282 -3.26 22.32 -1.25
N LYS A 283 -3.01 21.04 -0.98
CA LYS A 283 -3.14 20.46 0.36
C LYS A 283 -2.30 21.21 1.41
N ALA A 284 -1.04 21.54 1.07
CA ALA A 284 -0.16 22.27 1.97
C ALA A 284 -0.59 23.73 2.22
N LYS A 285 -1.39 24.32 1.32
CA LYS A 285 -1.94 25.68 1.51
C LYS A 285 -3.21 25.71 2.35
N LEU A 286 -3.89 24.57 2.49
CA LEU A 286 -5.08 24.43 3.36
C LEU A 286 -4.67 24.33 4.83
N MET A 287 -3.48 23.82 5.11
CA MET A 287 -2.92 23.61 6.46
C MET A 287 -2.14 24.82 6.95
#